data_0b05bc46f547f1818e2280be0cdb482f
#
_entry.id   0b05bc46f547f1818e2280be0cdb482f
#
_cell.length_a   1.000
_cell.length_b   1.000
_cell.length_c   1.000
_cell.angle_alpha   90.00
_cell.angle_beta   90.00
_cell.angle_gamma   90.00
#
_symmetry.space_group_name_H-M   'P 1'
#
loop_
_entity.id
_entity.type
_entity.pdbx_description
1 polymer ?
#
loop_
_entity_poly.entity_id
_entity_poly.type
_entity_poly.pdbx_seq_one_letter_code
_entity_poly.pdbx_strand_id
1 'polypeptide(L)'
;MPIKSLLTSTVLAASLLATPVLAQSTDQARAVHAAAEALIKTSNTERLDELKRQLDAANLPYTLHAFEGGNNRTGAMAGTNIVLTLGEGASDIVMTAHYDAVVLRDGAFSHGVVDNAGGTLAVVEAAKALNQITGSLKHRIVVVLTDQEELGLIGARKWLEQADASRIKAAVNVDVAAYGQTVMYGLNNGDQSKDLVKTLRHHCADTATDCEAFPVYPPSDDRVFSAAGIPVLSLGIQNAVGARQMWLAFNGGEDNGLREGFVPDVFQNIHTHEDTIDKLKADDVVAFSGFLSQLVARIDASL
;
A
#
# COMPACT_ATOMS: atom_id res chain seq x y z
N MET A 1 -59.14 -50.04 -13.30
CA MET A 1 -57.69 -50.10 -13.53
C MET A 1 -57.18 -48.65 -13.79
N PRO A 2 -56.43 -47.99 -12.92
CA PRO A 2 -55.88 -46.65 -13.19
C PRO A 2 -54.45 -46.77 -13.74
N ILE A 3 -54.19 -46.07 -14.79
CA ILE A 3 -52.91 -45.93 -15.48
C ILE A 3 -52.03 -45.02 -14.64
N LYS A 4 -50.87 -45.54 -14.17
CA LYS A 4 -49.82 -44.75 -13.51
C LYS A 4 -48.99 -44.06 -14.59
N SER A 5 -49.02 -42.71 -14.59
CA SER A 5 -48.13 -41.87 -15.33
C SER A 5 -46.79 -41.77 -14.63
N LEU A 6 -45.72 -42.25 -15.24
CA LEU A 6 -44.32 -41.99 -14.82
C LEU A 6 -43.92 -40.63 -15.31
N LEU A 7 -43.72 -39.68 -14.39
CA LEU A 7 -43.02 -38.41 -14.65
C LEU A 7 -41.52 -38.66 -14.48
N THR A 8 -40.78 -38.68 -15.59
CA THR A 8 -39.34 -38.68 -15.63
C THR A 8 -38.87 -37.24 -15.45
N SER A 9 -38.34 -36.92 -14.27
CA SER A 9 -37.68 -35.66 -13.99
C SER A 9 -36.24 -35.68 -14.54
N THR A 10 -36.03 -34.97 -15.64
CA THR A 10 -34.69 -34.72 -16.18
C THR A 10 -34.02 -33.64 -15.32
N VAL A 11 -33.06 -34.03 -14.50
CA VAL A 11 -32.19 -33.11 -13.77
C VAL A 11 -31.16 -32.58 -14.78
N LEU A 12 -31.34 -31.33 -15.21
CA LEU A 12 -30.33 -30.60 -15.97
C LEU A 12 -29.21 -30.20 -15.02
N ALA A 13 -28.08 -30.91 -15.04
CA ALA A 13 -26.86 -30.53 -14.34
C ALA A 13 -26.25 -29.28 -15.07
N ALA A 14 -26.49 -28.12 -14.52
CA ALA A 14 -25.77 -26.91 -14.92
C ALA A 14 -24.34 -27.02 -14.37
N SER A 15 -23.39 -27.44 -15.20
CA SER A 15 -21.96 -27.30 -14.94
C SER A 15 -21.62 -25.82 -14.99
N LEU A 16 -21.64 -25.15 -13.84
CA LEU A 16 -20.98 -23.87 -13.64
C LEU A 16 -19.49 -24.11 -13.89
N LEU A 17 -19.02 -23.66 -15.04
CA LEU A 17 -17.60 -23.51 -15.31
C LEU A 17 -17.06 -22.45 -14.33
N ALA A 18 -16.62 -22.89 -13.16
CA ALA A 18 -15.77 -22.10 -12.29
C ALA A 18 -14.45 -21.92 -13.03
N THR A 19 -14.33 -20.84 -13.79
CA THR A 19 -13.03 -20.34 -14.25
C THR A 19 -12.22 -20.05 -13.00
N PRO A 20 -11.00 -20.57 -12.91
CA PRO A 20 -10.32 -20.68 -11.64
C PRO A 20 -9.87 -19.29 -11.16
N VAL A 21 -10.39 -18.88 -10.01
CA VAL A 21 -9.87 -17.78 -9.19
C VAL A 21 -8.33 -17.89 -9.03
N LEU A 22 -7.80 -19.12 -8.95
CA LEU A 22 -6.36 -19.44 -8.91
C LEU A 22 -5.59 -19.03 -10.16
N ALA A 23 -6.16 -19.14 -11.37
CA ALA A 23 -5.44 -18.73 -12.59
C ALA A 23 -5.36 -17.19 -12.70
N GLN A 24 -6.40 -16.49 -12.29
CA GLN A 24 -6.44 -15.03 -12.31
C GLN A 24 -5.47 -14.43 -11.29
N SER A 25 -5.31 -15.02 -10.10
CA SER A 25 -4.33 -14.59 -9.10
C SER A 25 -2.89 -14.79 -9.58
N THR A 26 -2.60 -15.89 -10.27
CA THR A 26 -1.26 -16.19 -10.80
C THR A 26 -0.86 -15.22 -11.93
N ASP A 27 -1.81 -14.82 -12.80
CA ASP A 27 -1.55 -13.85 -13.87
C ASP A 27 -1.34 -12.45 -13.29
N GLN A 28 -2.11 -12.07 -12.27
CA GLN A 28 -1.94 -10.80 -11.58
C GLN A 28 -0.60 -10.74 -10.83
N ALA A 29 -0.20 -11.80 -10.14
CA ALA A 29 1.09 -11.86 -9.47
C ALA A 29 2.26 -11.75 -10.46
N ARG A 30 2.18 -12.40 -11.63
CA ARG A 30 3.18 -12.21 -12.69
C ARG A 30 3.24 -10.78 -13.20
N ALA A 31 2.08 -10.14 -13.37
CA ALA A 31 2.02 -8.73 -13.78
C ALA A 31 2.64 -7.80 -12.73
N VAL A 32 2.35 -8.01 -11.44
CA VAL A 32 2.94 -7.26 -10.32
C VAL A 32 4.45 -7.46 -10.25
N HIS A 33 4.93 -8.71 -10.40
CA HIS A 33 6.37 -8.98 -10.43
C HIS A 33 7.06 -8.22 -11.58
N ALA A 34 6.52 -8.32 -12.79
CA ALA A 34 7.08 -7.62 -13.95
C ALA A 34 7.02 -6.09 -13.79
N ALA A 35 5.96 -5.57 -13.17
CA ALA A 35 5.82 -4.15 -12.87
C ALA A 35 6.85 -3.67 -11.85
N ALA A 36 7.13 -4.47 -10.80
CA ALA A 36 8.16 -4.16 -9.81
C ALA A 36 9.57 -4.21 -10.43
N GLU A 37 9.87 -5.23 -11.24
CA GLU A 37 11.14 -5.33 -11.96
C GLU A 37 11.36 -4.13 -12.89
N ALA A 38 10.30 -3.67 -13.55
CA ALA A 38 10.34 -2.49 -14.41
C ALA A 38 10.58 -1.18 -13.64
N LEU A 39 10.29 -1.12 -12.33
CA LEU A 39 10.59 0.02 -11.46
C LEU A 39 12.05 0.06 -10.98
N ILE A 40 12.85 -0.98 -11.22
CA ILE A 40 14.29 -0.94 -10.96
C ILE A 40 14.94 -0.04 -12.00
N LYS A 41 15.27 1.17 -11.58
CA LYS A 41 15.82 2.24 -12.42
C LYS A 41 17.07 2.83 -11.78
N THR A 42 17.71 3.75 -12.49
CA THR A 42 18.91 4.44 -12.02
C THR A 42 18.61 5.82 -11.43
N SER A 43 17.33 6.23 -11.47
CA SER A 43 16.88 7.52 -10.92
C SER A 43 15.38 7.51 -10.61
N ASN A 44 14.95 8.40 -9.71
CA ASN A 44 13.53 8.58 -9.40
C ASN A 44 12.75 9.18 -10.59
N THR A 45 13.39 9.95 -11.46
CA THR A 45 12.76 10.42 -12.71
C THR A 45 12.40 9.24 -13.62
N GLU A 46 13.27 8.25 -13.78
CA GLU A 46 12.98 7.06 -14.58
C GLU A 46 11.91 6.18 -13.93
N ARG A 47 11.87 6.12 -12.57
CA ARG A 47 10.79 5.42 -11.84
C ARG A 47 9.45 6.13 -12.06
N LEU A 48 9.41 7.45 -12.03
CA LEU A 48 8.24 8.26 -12.36
C LEU A 48 7.72 7.95 -13.77
N ASP A 49 8.62 7.95 -14.77
CA ASP A 49 8.23 7.69 -16.17
C ASP A 49 7.70 6.27 -16.35
N GLU A 50 8.27 5.31 -15.66
CA GLU A 50 7.77 3.93 -15.66
C GLU A 50 6.40 3.81 -15.00
N LEU A 51 6.15 4.47 -13.85
CA LEU A 51 4.83 4.48 -13.21
C LEU A 51 3.77 5.11 -14.10
N LYS A 52 4.08 6.23 -14.76
CA LYS A 52 3.17 6.86 -15.74
C LYS A 52 2.79 5.85 -16.83
N ARG A 53 3.78 5.15 -17.40
CA ARG A 53 3.54 4.13 -18.43
C ARG A 53 2.64 3.00 -17.91
N GLN A 54 2.82 2.55 -16.66
CA GLN A 54 1.98 1.51 -16.04
C GLN A 54 0.55 1.99 -15.80
N LEU A 55 0.37 3.22 -15.34
CA LEU A 55 -0.94 3.83 -15.12
C LEU A 55 -1.69 4.06 -16.44
N ASP A 56 -0.98 4.51 -17.49
CA ASP A 56 -1.54 4.66 -18.83
C ASP A 56 -2.01 3.31 -19.39
N ALA A 57 -1.19 2.26 -19.24
CA ALA A 57 -1.55 0.90 -19.67
C ALA A 57 -2.74 0.33 -18.89
N ALA A 58 -2.92 0.75 -17.64
CA ALA A 58 -4.06 0.38 -16.81
C ALA A 58 -5.31 1.24 -17.04
N ASN A 59 -5.25 2.25 -17.90
CA ASN A 59 -6.29 3.27 -18.11
C ASN A 59 -6.73 3.95 -16.80
N LEU A 60 -5.78 4.21 -15.90
CA LEU A 60 -5.99 4.97 -14.68
C LEU A 60 -5.58 6.43 -14.91
N PRO A 61 -6.54 7.36 -14.97
CA PRO A 61 -6.21 8.77 -15.18
C PRO A 61 -5.50 9.35 -13.95
N TYR A 62 -4.46 10.13 -14.20
CA TYR A 62 -3.68 10.79 -13.15
C TYR A 62 -3.33 12.23 -13.55
N THR A 63 -2.93 13.00 -12.57
CA THR A 63 -2.29 14.31 -12.73
C THR A 63 -0.92 14.30 -12.07
N LEU A 64 -0.05 15.19 -12.50
CA LEU A 64 1.27 15.36 -11.92
C LEU A 64 1.28 16.59 -11.01
N HIS A 65 1.76 16.41 -9.79
CA HIS A 65 1.98 17.46 -8.82
C HIS A 65 3.49 17.72 -8.70
N ALA A 66 3.99 18.65 -9.54
CA ALA A 66 5.38 19.06 -9.50
C ALA A 66 5.66 20.02 -8.33
N PHE A 67 6.81 19.89 -7.71
CA PHE A 67 7.21 20.72 -6.59
C PHE A 67 8.73 20.93 -6.55
N GLU A 68 9.16 21.95 -5.84
CA GLU A 68 10.56 22.14 -5.45
C GLU A 68 10.77 21.58 -4.05
N GLY A 69 11.69 20.61 -3.93
CA GLY A 69 12.03 19.89 -2.72
C GLY A 69 13.54 19.85 -2.49
N GLY A 70 14.03 18.69 -2.09
CA GLY A 70 15.41 18.49 -1.65
C GLY A 70 15.62 18.84 -0.18
N ASN A 71 16.82 18.57 0.33
CA ASN A 71 17.20 18.83 1.72
C ASN A 71 18.62 19.40 1.80
N ASN A 72 19.13 19.60 3.02
CA ASN A 72 20.48 20.15 3.23
C ASN A 72 21.60 19.31 2.60
N ARG A 73 21.38 18.01 2.35
CA ARG A 73 22.35 17.11 1.74
C ARG A 73 22.30 17.16 0.21
N THR A 74 21.11 17.26 -0.36
CA THR A 74 20.91 17.27 -1.82
C THR A 74 20.90 18.67 -2.43
N GLY A 75 20.65 19.72 -1.63
CA GLY A 75 20.28 21.04 -2.13
C GLY A 75 18.85 21.04 -2.69
N ALA A 76 18.48 22.13 -3.37
CA ALA A 76 17.18 22.21 -4.06
C ALA A 76 17.09 21.17 -5.19
N MET A 77 15.96 20.47 -5.25
CA MET A 77 15.73 19.37 -6.18
C MET A 77 14.26 19.34 -6.61
N ALA A 78 14.00 19.24 -7.91
CA ALA A 78 12.65 19.08 -8.40
C ALA A 78 12.10 17.68 -8.00
N GLY A 79 10.85 17.64 -7.61
CA GLY A 79 10.11 16.40 -7.32
C GLY A 79 8.75 16.40 -7.99
N THR A 80 8.14 15.24 -8.12
CA THR A 80 6.84 15.10 -8.78
C THR A 80 6.03 13.97 -8.15
N ASN A 81 4.95 14.28 -7.46
CA ASN A 81 3.97 13.26 -7.05
C ASN A 81 3.03 12.92 -8.22
N ILE A 82 2.53 11.67 -8.24
CA ILE A 82 1.45 11.25 -9.12
C ILE A 82 0.16 11.22 -8.32
N VAL A 83 -0.89 11.86 -8.81
CA VAL A 83 -2.18 11.95 -8.11
C VAL A 83 -3.29 11.36 -8.97
N LEU A 84 -3.93 10.29 -8.49
CA LEU A 84 -5.13 9.75 -9.09
C LEU A 84 -6.35 10.20 -8.28
N THR A 85 -7.45 10.50 -8.97
CA THR A 85 -8.73 10.83 -8.34
C THR A 85 -9.78 9.89 -8.87
N LEU A 86 -10.34 9.04 -8.02
CA LEU A 86 -11.31 8.02 -8.37
C LEU A 86 -12.67 8.35 -7.76
N GLY A 87 -13.70 8.26 -8.60
CA GLY A 87 -15.08 8.55 -8.19
C GLY A 87 -15.35 10.01 -7.92
N GLU A 88 -16.51 10.26 -7.32
CA GLU A 88 -17.00 11.58 -6.99
C GLU A 88 -17.38 11.64 -5.50
N GLY A 89 -17.38 12.83 -4.90
CA GLY A 89 -17.76 13.00 -3.50
C GLY A 89 -17.38 14.37 -2.97
N ALA A 90 -18.04 14.78 -1.89
CA ALA A 90 -17.76 16.04 -1.21
C ALA A 90 -16.52 16.00 -0.33
N SER A 91 -16.01 14.80 -0.03
CA SER A 91 -14.82 14.57 0.80
C SER A 91 -13.99 13.42 0.28
N ASP A 92 -12.79 13.27 0.81
CA ASP A 92 -11.75 12.45 0.28
C ASP A 92 -11.25 11.39 1.30
N ILE A 93 -10.94 10.19 0.80
CA ILE A 93 -10.09 9.21 1.47
C ILE A 93 -8.80 9.14 0.67
N VAL A 94 -7.67 9.39 1.31
CA VAL A 94 -6.36 9.39 0.68
C VAL A 94 -5.69 8.02 0.85
N MET A 95 -5.11 7.49 -0.21
CA MET A 95 -4.17 6.37 -0.15
C MET A 95 -2.80 6.87 -0.60
N THR A 96 -1.74 6.54 0.10
CA THR A 96 -0.40 6.99 -0.27
C THR A 96 0.64 5.89 -0.12
N ALA A 97 1.63 5.90 -1.02
CA ALA A 97 2.87 5.16 -0.95
C ALA A 97 3.94 5.96 -1.69
N HIS A 98 5.17 5.95 -1.23
CA HIS A 98 6.24 6.61 -1.97
C HIS A 98 6.80 5.70 -3.07
N TYR A 99 7.20 6.32 -4.17
CA TYR A 99 7.79 5.59 -5.29
C TYR A 99 9.28 5.84 -5.46
N ASP A 100 9.80 6.86 -4.78
CA ASP A 100 11.23 7.15 -4.81
C ASP A 100 12.03 6.05 -4.09
N ALA A 101 13.30 5.96 -4.42
CA ALA A 101 14.25 5.06 -3.78
C ALA A 101 15.50 5.84 -3.40
N VAL A 102 16.20 5.35 -2.39
CA VAL A 102 17.34 6.03 -1.79
C VAL A 102 18.60 5.89 -2.64
N VAL A 103 19.45 6.91 -2.59
CA VAL A 103 20.86 6.80 -3.01
C VAL A 103 21.66 6.26 -1.83
N LEU A 104 22.31 5.11 -2.03
CA LEU A 104 23.10 4.43 -1.03
C LEU A 104 24.38 5.22 -0.69
N ARG A 105 25.04 4.85 0.41
CA ARG A 105 26.22 5.56 0.91
C ARG A 105 27.41 5.56 -0.06
N ASP A 106 27.50 4.55 -0.92
CA ASP A 106 28.53 4.43 -1.95
C ASP A 106 28.18 5.15 -3.28
N GLY A 107 27.02 5.80 -3.32
CA GLY A 107 26.50 6.50 -4.49
C GLY A 107 25.68 5.64 -5.45
N ALA A 108 25.53 4.33 -5.22
CA ALA A 108 24.64 3.51 -6.00
C ALA A 108 23.18 3.86 -5.71
N PHE A 109 22.31 3.66 -6.71
CA PHE A 109 20.87 3.83 -6.54
C PHE A 109 20.26 2.50 -6.06
N SER A 110 19.49 2.51 -4.97
CA SER A 110 18.79 1.33 -4.48
C SER A 110 17.78 0.85 -5.52
N HIS A 111 17.59 -0.45 -5.63
CA HIS A 111 16.48 -0.97 -6.43
C HIS A 111 15.13 -0.58 -5.82
N GLY A 112 15.03 -0.37 -4.50
CA GLY A 112 13.82 0.09 -3.82
C GLY A 112 12.63 -0.81 -4.08
N VAL A 113 12.82 -2.14 -4.01
CA VAL A 113 11.77 -3.13 -4.27
C VAL A 113 10.94 -3.34 -3.01
N VAL A 114 11.62 -3.56 -1.88
CA VAL A 114 10.98 -3.66 -0.55
C VAL A 114 10.56 -2.28 -0.09
N ASP A 115 11.39 -1.28 -0.35
CA ASP A 115 11.21 0.10 0.04
C ASP A 115 11.28 1.03 -1.20
N ASN A 116 10.16 1.31 -1.91
CA ASN A 116 8.81 0.88 -1.59
C ASN A 116 8.02 0.54 -2.88
N ALA A 117 8.65 -0.12 -3.88
CA ALA A 117 7.94 -0.52 -5.11
C ALA A 117 6.79 -1.50 -4.79
N GLY A 118 6.98 -2.42 -3.81
CA GLY A 118 5.93 -3.33 -3.37
C GLY A 118 4.70 -2.59 -2.84
N GLY A 119 4.89 -1.61 -1.96
CA GLY A 119 3.82 -0.78 -1.43
C GLY A 119 3.14 0.09 -2.49
N THR A 120 3.96 0.72 -3.35
CA THR A 120 3.45 1.49 -4.50
C THR A 120 2.53 0.64 -5.38
N LEU A 121 2.95 -0.58 -5.74
CA LEU A 121 2.14 -1.48 -6.57
C LEU A 121 0.91 -2.01 -5.83
N ALA A 122 1.00 -2.29 -4.53
CA ALA A 122 -0.17 -2.66 -3.73
C ALA A 122 -1.24 -1.57 -3.75
N VAL A 123 -0.84 -0.30 -3.63
CA VAL A 123 -1.73 0.86 -3.71
C VAL A 123 -2.32 1.01 -5.12
N VAL A 124 -1.52 0.84 -6.18
CA VAL A 124 -2.00 0.91 -7.57
C VAL A 124 -2.99 -0.22 -7.86
N GLU A 125 -2.72 -1.46 -7.46
CA GLU A 125 -3.66 -2.57 -7.64
C GLU A 125 -4.95 -2.38 -6.83
N ALA A 126 -4.86 -1.86 -5.61
CA ALA A 126 -6.04 -1.50 -4.83
C ALA A 126 -6.85 -0.38 -5.51
N ALA A 127 -6.17 0.62 -6.09
CA ALA A 127 -6.81 1.69 -6.85
C ALA A 127 -7.56 1.15 -8.09
N LYS A 128 -6.99 0.16 -8.80
CA LYS A 128 -7.68 -0.52 -9.92
C LYS A 128 -8.99 -1.17 -9.45
N ALA A 129 -8.96 -1.87 -8.32
CA ALA A 129 -10.14 -2.52 -7.75
C ALA A 129 -11.19 -1.49 -7.30
N LEU A 130 -10.78 -0.43 -6.61
CA LEU A 130 -11.67 0.64 -6.16
C LEU A 130 -12.28 1.41 -7.33
N ASN A 131 -11.55 1.60 -8.43
CA ASN A 131 -12.05 2.26 -9.63
C ASN A 131 -13.25 1.54 -10.27
N GLN A 132 -13.35 0.21 -10.09
CA GLN A 132 -14.49 -0.57 -10.58
C GLN A 132 -15.76 -0.35 -9.76
N ILE A 133 -15.66 0.15 -8.55
CA ILE A 133 -16.77 0.32 -7.61
C ILE A 133 -17.03 1.76 -7.21
N THR A 134 -16.44 2.73 -7.89
CA THR A 134 -16.56 4.18 -7.56
C THR A 134 -18.00 4.65 -7.45
N GLY A 135 -18.92 4.08 -8.26
CA GLY A 135 -20.35 4.41 -8.18
C GLY A 135 -21.06 4.00 -6.88
N SER A 136 -20.42 3.16 -6.03
CA SER A 136 -20.93 2.75 -4.72
C SER A 136 -20.23 3.44 -3.55
N LEU A 137 -19.16 4.18 -3.79
CA LEU A 137 -18.40 4.89 -2.77
C LEU A 137 -19.06 6.25 -2.45
N LYS A 138 -19.01 6.66 -1.20
CA LYS A 138 -19.53 7.97 -0.72
C LYS A 138 -18.48 9.08 -0.88
N HIS A 139 -17.20 8.70 -0.78
CA HIS A 139 -16.05 9.61 -0.81
C HIS A 139 -15.27 9.41 -2.10
N ARG A 140 -14.57 10.46 -2.56
CA ARG A 140 -13.55 10.30 -3.58
C ARG A 140 -12.36 9.54 -2.97
N ILE A 141 -11.77 8.65 -3.75
CA ILE A 141 -10.50 8.06 -3.39
C ILE A 141 -9.41 8.85 -4.12
N VAL A 142 -8.51 9.44 -3.35
CA VAL A 142 -7.35 10.17 -3.88
C VAL A 142 -6.10 9.34 -3.60
N VAL A 143 -5.45 8.87 -4.66
CA VAL A 143 -4.18 8.15 -4.53
C VAL A 143 -3.05 9.13 -4.77
N VAL A 144 -2.09 9.19 -3.85
CA VAL A 144 -0.90 10.03 -3.98
C VAL A 144 0.33 9.14 -3.93
N LEU A 145 0.95 8.91 -5.09
CA LEU A 145 2.25 8.27 -5.15
C LEU A 145 3.30 9.35 -4.98
N THR A 146 3.97 9.33 -3.85
CA THR A 146 4.85 10.42 -3.41
C THR A 146 6.28 10.24 -3.88
N ASP A 147 6.94 11.36 -4.13
CA ASP A 147 8.37 11.48 -4.42
C ASP A 147 9.08 12.10 -3.22
N GLN A 148 10.36 11.82 -3.06
CA GLN A 148 11.21 12.39 -2.01
C GLN A 148 10.73 12.11 -0.57
N GLU A 149 10.13 10.94 -0.34
CA GLU A 149 9.90 10.40 1.00
C GLU A 149 11.24 10.21 1.71
N GLU A 150 12.18 9.56 1.03
CA GLU A 150 13.54 9.24 1.47
C GLU A 150 14.42 10.47 1.79
N LEU A 151 14.00 11.63 1.35
CA LEU A 151 14.63 12.91 1.66
C LEU A 151 13.99 13.63 2.85
N GLY A 152 12.96 13.04 3.47
CA GLY A 152 12.27 13.52 4.66
C GLY A 152 10.80 13.89 4.42
N LEU A 153 10.03 13.01 3.79
CA LEU A 153 8.57 13.11 3.58
C LEU A 153 8.17 14.36 2.77
N ILE A 154 9.02 14.75 1.81
CA ILE A 154 8.87 16.05 1.14
C ILE A 154 7.65 16.05 0.24
N GLY A 155 7.48 14.99 -0.57
CA GLY A 155 6.38 14.90 -1.51
C GLY A 155 5.01 14.93 -0.86
N ALA A 156 4.81 14.16 0.21
CA ALA A 156 3.57 14.17 0.97
C ALA A 156 3.27 15.55 1.56
N ARG A 157 4.29 16.20 2.14
CA ARG A 157 4.15 17.56 2.69
C ARG A 157 3.78 18.56 1.62
N LYS A 158 4.48 18.54 0.48
CA LYS A 158 4.23 19.45 -0.64
C LYS A 158 2.85 19.26 -1.26
N TRP A 159 2.38 18.01 -1.33
CA TRP A 159 1.04 17.73 -1.78
C TRP A 159 0.00 18.28 -0.80
N LEU A 160 0.17 18.02 0.51
CA LEU A 160 -0.79 18.44 1.52
C LEU A 160 -0.85 19.98 1.67
N GLU A 161 0.27 20.71 1.43
CA GLU A 161 0.31 22.18 1.40
C GLU A 161 -0.65 22.78 0.36
N GLN A 162 -0.98 22.03 -0.72
CA GLN A 162 -1.84 22.49 -1.81
C GLN A 162 -3.22 21.83 -1.79
N ALA A 163 -3.36 20.71 -1.11
CA ALA A 163 -4.63 20.00 -0.97
C ALA A 163 -5.59 20.75 -0.03
N ASP A 164 -6.87 20.63 -0.29
CA ASP A 164 -7.90 21.07 0.69
C ASP A 164 -7.99 20.03 1.82
N ALA A 165 -7.20 20.19 2.85
CA ALA A 165 -7.13 19.29 4.00
C ALA A 165 -8.50 19.10 4.70
N SER A 166 -9.44 20.09 4.61
CA SER A 166 -10.77 19.99 5.21
C SER A 166 -11.64 18.90 4.56
N ARG A 167 -11.33 18.56 3.32
CA ARG A 167 -12.01 17.48 2.58
C ARG A 167 -11.52 16.10 2.98
N ILE A 168 -10.29 15.96 3.49
CA ILE A 168 -9.68 14.66 3.80
C ILE A 168 -10.25 14.13 5.11
N LYS A 169 -10.97 13.01 5.02
CA LYS A 169 -11.61 12.36 6.20
C LYS A 169 -10.76 11.22 6.76
N ALA A 170 -9.95 10.61 5.91
CA ALA A 170 -9.03 9.54 6.30
C ALA A 170 -7.85 9.47 5.33
N ALA A 171 -6.71 8.99 5.82
CA ALA A 171 -5.58 8.61 4.99
C ALA A 171 -5.14 7.17 5.33
N VAL A 172 -4.56 6.49 4.35
CA VAL A 172 -3.95 5.17 4.50
C VAL A 172 -2.59 5.22 3.82
N ASN A 173 -1.53 5.17 4.60
CA ASN A 173 -0.16 5.11 4.11
C ASN A 173 0.31 3.66 4.05
N VAL A 174 0.94 3.28 2.95
CA VAL A 174 1.52 1.96 2.75
C VAL A 174 3.01 2.09 2.53
N ASP A 175 3.77 1.47 3.41
CA ASP A 175 5.22 1.48 3.34
C ASP A 175 5.77 0.10 3.73
N VAL A 176 6.75 -0.39 2.95
CA VAL A 176 7.32 -1.73 3.09
C VAL A 176 6.25 -2.82 2.98
N ALA A 177 5.80 -3.07 1.74
CA ALA A 177 4.77 -4.07 1.46
C ALA A 177 5.15 -5.03 0.30
N ALA A 178 6.38 -5.58 0.31
CA ALA A 178 6.87 -6.44 -0.75
C ALA A 178 6.70 -7.94 -0.50
N TYR A 179 6.57 -8.39 0.74
CA TYR A 179 6.48 -9.81 1.10
C TYR A 179 5.86 -10.03 2.48
N GLY A 180 5.28 -11.22 2.66
CA GLY A 180 4.65 -11.67 3.90
C GLY A 180 3.16 -11.35 3.97
N GLN A 181 2.50 -11.97 4.93
CA GLN A 181 1.03 -11.94 5.05
C GLN A 181 0.54 -11.37 6.38
N THR A 182 1.46 -11.02 7.30
CA THR A 182 1.12 -10.31 8.53
C THR A 182 1.04 -8.81 8.22
N VAL A 183 -0.14 -8.23 8.37
CA VAL A 183 -0.34 -6.78 8.23
C VAL A 183 0.10 -6.08 9.51
N MET A 184 1.14 -5.28 9.41
CA MET A 184 1.62 -4.44 10.50
C MET A 184 0.92 -3.08 10.45
N TYR A 185 0.56 -2.52 11.62
CA TYR A 185 -0.05 -1.20 11.67
C TYR A 185 0.32 -0.40 12.91
N GLY A 186 0.44 0.93 12.73
CA GLY A 186 0.84 1.87 13.78
C GLY A 186 -0.33 2.31 14.65
N LEU A 187 -0.07 2.49 15.97
CA LEU A 187 -0.97 3.09 16.94
C LEU A 187 -0.55 4.52 17.34
N ASN A 188 0.57 5.00 16.81
CA ASN A 188 1.21 6.27 17.19
C ASN A 188 0.86 7.44 16.25
N ASN A 189 -0.27 7.35 15.53
CA ASN A 189 -0.79 8.40 14.64
C ASN A 189 -1.80 9.35 15.32
N GLY A 190 -1.83 9.34 16.64
CA GLY A 190 -2.69 10.24 17.44
C GLY A 190 -4.11 9.72 17.62
N ASP A 191 -4.83 10.40 18.54
CA ASP A 191 -6.17 10.01 18.96
C ASP A 191 -7.20 10.12 17.83
N GLN A 192 -7.01 11.03 16.88
CA GLN A 192 -7.86 11.18 15.70
C GLN A 192 -7.94 9.91 14.84
N SER A 193 -6.95 9.03 14.91
CA SER A 193 -6.88 7.77 14.12
C SER A 193 -7.56 6.57 14.81
N LYS A 194 -8.09 6.71 16.03
CA LYS A 194 -8.64 5.58 16.81
C LYS A 194 -9.78 4.85 16.11
N ASP A 195 -10.68 5.57 15.44
CA ASP A 195 -11.80 4.95 14.73
C ASP A 195 -11.35 4.20 13.48
N LEU A 196 -10.32 4.70 12.77
CA LEU A 196 -9.70 3.98 11.67
C LEU A 196 -9.02 2.69 12.15
N VAL A 197 -8.29 2.75 13.27
CA VAL A 197 -7.68 1.56 13.89
C VAL A 197 -8.75 0.54 14.29
N LYS A 198 -9.88 0.99 14.83
CA LYS A 198 -11.01 0.10 15.15
C LYS A 198 -11.57 -0.55 13.89
N THR A 199 -11.77 0.22 12.83
CA THR A 199 -12.25 -0.28 11.53
C THR A 199 -11.28 -1.32 10.95
N LEU A 200 -9.97 -1.05 10.99
CA LEU A 200 -8.93 -1.98 10.57
C LEU A 200 -8.98 -3.30 11.38
N ARG A 201 -9.07 -3.23 12.70
CA ARG A 201 -9.13 -4.44 13.56
C ARG A 201 -10.35 -5.31 13.25
N HIS A 202 -11.51 -4.69 12.99
CA HIS A 202 -12.67 -5.45 12.54
C HIS A 202 -12.44 -6.07 11.16
N HIS A 203 -11.79 -5.34 10.24
CA HIS A 203 -11.45 -5.87 8.93
C HIS A 203 -10.51 -7.07 9.03
N CYS A 204 -9.45 -6.99 9.84
CA CYS A 204 -8.55 -8.12 10.11
C CYS A 204 -9.30 -9.35 10.63
N ALA A 205 -10.22 -9.15 11.60
CA ALA A 205 -10.99 -10.25 12.18
C ALA A 205 -11.93 -10.90 11.15
N ASP A 206 -12.63 -10.09 10.36
CA ASP A 206 -13.61 -10.56 9.37
C ASP A 206 -12.96 -11.29 8.19
N THR A 207 -11.74 -10.88 7.82
CA THR A 207 -10.95 -11.51 6.75
C THR A 207 -10.02 -12.63 7.25
N ALA A 208 -10.00 -12.88 8.56
CA ALA A 208 -9.05 -13.79 9.21
C ALA A 208 -7.57 -13.48 8.85
N THR A 209 -7.26 -12.20 8.63
CA THR A 209 -5.91 -11.74 8.33
C THR A 209 -5.14 -11.55 9.63
N ASP A 210 -3.90 -12.05 9.66
CA ASP A 210 -2.98 -11.80 10.77
C ASP A 210 -2.54 -10.33 10.76
N CYS A 211 -2.86 -9.60 11.83
CA CYS A 211 -2.60 -8.17 11.94
C CYS A 211 -1.90 -7.85 13.27
N GLU A 212 -0.69 -7.31 13.19
CA GLU A 212 0.12 -6.96 14.38
C GLU A 212 0.13 -5.45 14.62
N ALA A 213 -0.28 -5.05 15.84
CA ALA A 213 -0.35 -3.66 16.27
C ALA A 213 0.97 -3.19 16.87
N PHE A 214 1.47 -2.07 16.42
CA PHE A 214 2.71 -1.45 16.88
C PHE A 214 2.39 -0.19 17.70
N PRO A 215 2.63 -0.18 19.04
CA PRO A 215 2.57 1.05 19.83
C PRO A 215 3.42 2.17 19.25
N VAL A 216 4.63 1.84 18.79
CA VAL A 216 5.53 2.70 18.01
C VAL A 216 5.79 2.02 16.67
N TYR A 217 5.29 2.61 15.60
CA TYR A 217 5.52 2.19 14.21
C TYR A 217 6.53 3.13 13.55
N PRO A 218 7.43 2.64 12.69
CA PRO A 218 8.36 3.48 11.94
C PRO A 218 7.66 4.63 11.22
N PRO A 219 8.27 5.82 11.14
CA PRO A 219 7.68 6.96 10.46
C PRO A 219 7.80 6.82 8.94
N SER A 220 6.77 7.24 8.23
CA SER A 220 6.74 7.45 6.78
C SER A 220 5.79 8.63 6.49
N ASP A 221 5.25 8.74 5.29
CA ASP A 221 4.33 9.84 4.88
C ASP A 221 3.10 9.99 5.79
N ASP A 222 2.72 8.96 6.55
CA ASP A 222 1.69 9.02 7.59
C ASP A 222 1.90 10.16 8.58
N ARG A 223 3.16 10.51 8.87
CA ARG A 223 3.51 11.59 9.81
C ARG A 223 3.02 12.95 9.34
N VAL A 224 3.01 13.17 8.03
CA VAL A 224 2.52 14.42 7.44
C VAL A 224 1.03 14.59 7.70
N PHE A 225 0.23 13.54 7.47
CA PHE A 225 -1.20 13.54 7.70
C PHE A 225 -1.53 13.64 9.19
N SER A 226 -0.87 12.84 10.03
CA SER A 226 -1.05 12.86 11.47
C SER A 226 -0.74 14.23 12.09
N ALA A 227 0.36 14.87 11.67
CA ALA A 227 0.73 16.22 12.13
C ALA A 227 -0.29 17.29 11.71
N ALA A 228 -1.00 17.09 10.62
CA ALA A 228 -2.10 17.96 10.17
C ALA A 228 -3.45 17.65 10.85
N GLY A 229 -3.48 16.70 11.80
CA GLY A 229 -4.72 16.29 12.50
C GLY A 229 -5.63 15.41 11.64
N ILE A 230 -5.17 14.92 10.51
CA ILE A 230 -5.93 14.02 9.63
C ILE A 230 -5.82 12.59 10.17
N PRO A 231 -6.96 11.88 10.37
CA PRO A 231 -6.94 10.47 10.73
C PRO A 231 -6.16 9.65 9.70
N VAL A 232 -5.17 8.85 10.14
CA VAL A 232 -4.34 8.07 9.22
C VAL A 232 -3.99 6.68 9.77
N LEU A 233 -3.98 5.68 8.90
CA LEU A 233 -3.40 4.35 9.14
C LEU A 233 -2.03 4.28 8.48
N SER A 234 -1.05 3.74 9.21
CA SER A 234 0.26 3.33 8.67
C SER A 234 0.25 1.83 8.54
N LEU A 235 0.44 1.31 7.34
CA LEU A 235 0.37 -0.12 7.03
C LEU A 235 1.62 -0.59 6.30
N GLY A 236 2.03 -1.82 6.60
CA GLY A 236 3.01 -2.58 5.84
C GLY A 236 2.75 -4.06 5.99
N ILE A 237 3.43 -4.90 5.21
CA ILE A 237 3.37 -6.35 5.40
C ILE A 237 4.76 -6.94 5.59
N GLN A 238 4.83 -7.98 6.41
CA GLN A 238 6.01 -8.81 6.63
C GLN A 238 5.58 -10.26 6.82
N ASN A 239 6.51 -11.19 6.72
CA ASN A 239 6.25 -12.51 7.30
C ASN A 239 6.17 -12.39 8.85
N ALA A 240 5.49 -13.34 9.49
CA ALA A 240 5.20 -13.28 10.93
C ALA A 240 6.47 -13.15 11.80
N VAL A 241 7.59 -13.74 11.37
CA VAL A 241 8.87 -13.63 12.09
C VAL A 241 9.44 -12.22 11.95
N GLY A 242 9.47 -11.66 10.73
CA GLY A 242 9.95 -10.30 10.47
C GLY A 242 9.11 -9.24 11.17
N ALA A 243 7.77 -9.38 11.15
CA ALA A 243 6.86 -8.50 11.88
C ALA A 243 7.16 -8.51 13.37
N ARG A 244 7.34 -9.72 13.96
CA ARG A 244 7.70 -9.85 15.38
C ARG A 244 9.08 -9.30 15.72
N GLN A 245 10.06 -9.47 14.84
CA GLN A 245 11.39 -8.88 15.01
C GLN A 245 11.33 -7.36 15.04
N MET A 246 10.59 -6.75 14.10
CA MET A 246 10.35 -5.31 14.09
C MET A 246 9.63 -4.85 15.36
N TRP A 247 8.58 -5.58 15.76
CA TRP A 247 7.84 -5.23 16.97
C TRP A 247 8.77 -5.19 18.20
N LEU A 248 9.58 -6.23 18.38
CA LEU A 248 10.54 -6.30 19.50
C LEU A 248 11.57 -5.16 19.43
N ALA A 249 12.08 -4.85 18.26
CA ALA A 249 13.08 -3.79 18.08
C ALA A 249 12.53 -2.39 18.45
N PHE A 250 11.26 -2.11 18.15
CA PHE A 250 10.67 -0.80 18.39
C PHE A 250 9.88 -0.70 19.70
N ASN A 251 9.37 -1.82 20.22
CA ASN A 251 8.41 -1.84 21.34
C ASN A 251 8.79 -2.77 22.49
N GLY A 252 9.82 -3.58 22.33
CA GLY A 252 10.23 -4.59 23.32
C GLY A 252 11.02 -4.05 24.52
N GLY A 253 11.39 -2.77 24.51
CA GLY A 253 12.24 -2.18 25.55
C GLY A 253 13.68 -2.72 25.55
N GLU A 254 14.43 -2.48 26.65
CA GLU A 254 15.84 -2.89 26.77
C GLU A 254 15.99 -4.42 26.83
N ASP A 255 15.07 -5.12 27.52
CA ASP A 255 15.07 -6.58 27.68
C ASP A 255 14.17 -7.26 26.64
N ASN A 256 14.28 -6.85 25.34
CA ASN A 256 13.42 -7.32 24.27
C ASN A 256 13.70 -8.76 23.77
N GLY A 257 14.70 -9.43 24.35
CA GLY A 257 15.10 -10.80 23.99
C GLY A 257 15.90 -10.91 22.68
N LEU A 258 16.15 -9.80 22.00
CA LEU A 258 17.05 -9.76 20.86
C LEU A 258 18.51 -9.67 21.35
N ARG A 259 19.42 -10.34 20.63
CA ARG A 259 20.85 -10.20 20.95
C ARG A 259 21.34 -8.79 20.62
N GLU A 260 22.37 -8.33 21.31
CA GLU A 260 23.01 -7.06 21.02
C GLU A 260 23.42 -6.97 19.52
N GLY A 261 23.11 -5.84 18.89
CA GLY A 261 23.39 -5.61 17.46
C GLY A 261 22.50 -6.39 16.49
N PHE A 262 21.42 -7.00 16.96
CA PHE A 262 20.44 -7.63 16.09
C PHE A 262 19.75 -6.58 15.19
N VAL A 263 19.66 -6.87 13.90
CA VAL A 263 18.97 -6.05 12.91
C VAL A 263 17.78 -6.86 12.36
N PRO A 264 16.53 -6.39 12.50
CA PRO A 264 15.37 -7.03 11.88
C PRO A 264 15.54 -7.25 10.38
N ASP A 265 14.97 -8.32 9.85
CA ASP A 265 15.15 -8.74 8.45
C ASP A 265 14.89 -7.61 7.45
N VAL A 266 13.86 -6.81 7.66
CA VAL A 266 13.53 -5.69 6.77
C VAL A 266 14.67 -4.68 6.67
N PHE A 267 15.32 -4.33 7.79
CA PHE A 267 16.44 -3.38 7.82
C PHE A 267 17.76 -3.97 7.33
N GLN A 268 17.81 -5.29 7.07
CA GLN A 268 18.92 -5.91 6.35
C GLN A 268 18.77 -5.74 4.85
N ASN A 269 17.55 -5.47 4.37
CA ASN A 269 17.23 -5.30 2.95
C ASN A 269 17.16 -3.82 2.56
N ILE A 270 16.22 -3.05 3.17
CA ILE A 270 15.99 -1.66 2.79
C ILE A 270 17.23 -0.79 3.02
N HIS A 271 17.41 0.22 2.18
CA HIS A 271 18.58 1.14 2.19
C HIS A 271 19.93 0.42 2.03
N THR A 272 19.91 -0.78 1.42
CA THR A 272 21.11 -1.58 1.12
C THR A 272 21.06 -2.12 -0.31
N HIS A 273 22.13 -2.76 -0.76
CA HIS A 273 22.17 -3.47 -2.03
C HIS A 273 21.33 -4.75 -2.05
N GLU A 274 20.82 -5.18 -0.87
CA GLU A 274 20.00 -6.39 -0.74
C GLU A 274 18.50 -6.13 -1.03
N ASP A 275 18.09 -4.86 -1.24
CA ASP A 275 16.73 -4.50 -1.62
C ASP A 275 16.46 -4.81 -3.09
N THR A 276 16.38 -6.08 -3.43
CA THR A 276 16.36 -6.60 -4.80
C THR A 276 15.08 -7.35 -5.13
N ILE A 277 14.83 -7.61 -6.43
CA ILE A 277 13.59 -8.22 -6.93
C ILE A 277 13.29 -9.61 -6.37
N ASP A 278 14.31 -10.39 -5.98
CA ASP A 278 14.15 -11.70 -5.35
C ASP A 278 13.46 -11.65 -3.98
N LYS A 279 13.44 -10.49 -3.32
CA LYS A 279 12.71 -10.26 -2.08
C LYS A 279 11.20 -10.15 -2.32
N LEU A 280 10.78 -9.69 -3.50
CA LEU A 280 9.37 -9.53 -3.80
C LEU A 280 8.64 -10.88 -3.82
N LYS A 281 7.53 -10.95 -3.10
CA LYS A 281 6.54 -12.02 -3.18
C LYS A 281 5.25 -11.44 -3.77
N ALA A 282 5.16 -11.50 -5.10
CA ALA A 282 4.08 -10.84 -5.82
C ALA A 282 2.69 -11.34 -5.43
N ASP A 283 2.54 -12.61 -5.05
CA ASP A 283 1.28 -13.14 -4.51
C ASP A 283 0.88 -12.45 -3.19
N ASP A 284 1.85 -12.13 -2.32
CA ASP A 284 1.59 -11.41 -1.07
C ASP A 284 1.17 -9.96 -1.34
N VAL A 285 1.81 -9.29 -2.32
CA VAL A 285 1.43 -7.94 -2.76
C VAL A 285 0.01 -7.92 -3.33
N VAL A 286 -0.35 -8.91 -4.15
CA VAL A 286 -1.72 -9.06 -4.70
C VAL A 286 -2.73 -9.31 -3.58
N ALA A 287 -2.43 -10.21 -2.65
CA ALA A 287 -3.31 -10.47 -1.51
C ALA A 287 -3.51 -9.21 -0.65
N PHE A 288 -2.43 -8.49 -0.38
CA PHE A 288 -2.49 -7.25 0.39
C PHE A 288 -3.24 -6.13 -0.37
N SER A 289 -3.11 -6.02 -1.68
CA SER A 289 -3.89 -5.06 -2.47
C SER A 289 -5.39 -5.31 -2.38
N GLY A 290 -5.79 -6.59 -2.38
CA GLY A 290 -7.19 -7.01 -2.13
C GLY A 290 -7.68 -6.65 -0.73
N PHE A 291 -6.87 -6.91 0.29
CA PHE A 291 -7.14 -6.49 1.67
C PHE A 291 -7.27 -4.96 1.76
N LEU A 292 -6.36 -4.21 1.16
CA LEU A 292 -6.32 -2.75 1.18
C LEU A 292 -7.56 -2.13 0.51
N SER A 293 -7.96 -2.62 -0.66
CA SER A 293 -9.15 -2.12 -1.37
C SER A 293 -10.44 -2.35 -0.56
N GLN A 294 -10.56 -3.52 0.06
CA GLN A 294 -11.71 -3.84 0.94
C GLN A 294 -11.69 -2.99 2.22
N LEU A 295 -10.52 -2.76 2.82
CA LEU A 295 -10.37 -1.88 3.98
C LEU A 295 -10.80 -0.46 3.65
N VAL A 296 -10.35 0.10 2.51
CA VAL A 296 -10.71 1.46 2.08
C VAL A 296 -12.21 1.57 1.83
N ALA A 297 -12.83 0.57 1.18
CA ALA A 297 -14.29 0.54 1.01
C ALA A 297 -15.04 0.44 2.36
N ARG A 298 -14.50 -0.28 3.34
CA ARG A 298 -15.06 -0.32 4.70
C ARG A 298 -14.90 1.01 5.44
N ILE A 299 -13.78 1.69 5.30
CA ILE A 299 -13.57 3.05 5.84
C ILE A 299 -14.60 3.99 5.22
N ASP A 300 -14.77 3.97 3.89
CA ASP A 300 -15.78 4.76 3.17
C ASP A 300 -17.20 4.54 3.73
N ALA A 301 -17.54 3.29 4.00
CA ALA A 301 -18.85 2.96 4.56
C ALA A 301 -19.04 3.44 6.00
N SER A 302 -17.96 3.56 6.79
CA SER A 302 -17.98 3.91 8.23
C SER A 302 -17.93 5.40 8.52
N LEU A 303 -17.47 6.20 7.55
CA LEU A 303 -17.46 7.68 7.59
C LEU A 303 -18.83 8.25 7.17
#